data_247ed4b2812748fc1f3f75188ca21cd6
#
_entry.id   247ed4b2812748fc1f3f75188ca21cd6
#
_cell.length_a   1.000
_cell.length_b   1.000
_cell.length_c   1.000
_cell.angle_alpha   90.00
_cell.angle_beta   90.00
_cell.angle_gamma   90.00
#
_symmetry.space_group_name_H-M   'P 1'
#
loop_
_entity.id
_entity.type
_entity.pdbx_description
1 polymer ?
#
loop_
_entity_poly.entity_id
_entity_poly.type
_entity_poly.pdbx_seq_one_letter_code
_entity_poly.pdbx_strand_id
1 'polypeptide(L)'
;MIDRYTRPEMGAIWTDENRYKAWLEVEILADEAWAELGEIPKEDVQKIRENASFDVARILEIEAETRHDVVAFTRAVSETLGEERKWVHYGLTSTDVVDTAYGYQLKQANDILREDLKKFTAIIGEKAKEHKHTVMMGRTHGVHAEPTTFGLKLALWYSEMKRNVERFEHAAKGVEAGKISGAVGTFANISPFVEEYVCDKLGIRAQEISTQVLPRDLHAEYLSAMALVATSIEKFATEIRGLQKSETREVEEFFAKGQKGSSAMPHKRNPIGSENMTGLARVIRGHMVTAYENVTLWHERDISHSSAERIIIPDTTILLDYMLNRFSTIVKNLTVFPENMKRNMDATYGLIYSQRVLLKLIDHGMSREAAYDLVQPKTAYAWDHQTAFRPLLDADENITSVLSKEELDDAFDYNYHLKNVDLIFERVGLA
;
A
#
# COMPACT_ATOMS: atom_id res chain seq x y z
N MET A 1 -7.26 -11.81 -12.03
CA MET A 1 -6.21 -10.81 -12.49
C MET A 1 -5.48 -11.36 -13.70
N ILE A 2 -4.88 -10.51 -14.54
CA ILE A 2 -4.07 -10.95 -15.68
C ILE A 2 -2.68 -11.40 -15.23
N ASP A 3 -2.08 -12.35 -15.96
CA ASP A 3 -0.79 -12.96 -15.62
C ASP A 3 0.35 -11.94 -15.47
N ARG A 4 0.32 -10.86 -16.29
CA ARG A 4 1.34 -9.80 -16.26
C ARG A 4 1.52 -9.16 -14.88
N TYR A 5 0.48 -9.11 -14.05
CA TYR A 5 0.47 -8.46 -12.73
C TYR A 5 0.33 -9.46 -11.59
N THR A 6 0.35 -10.77 -11.90
CA THR A 6 0.21 -11.83 -10.91
C THR A 6 1.56 -12.43 -10.60
N ARG A 7 2.04 -12.24 -9.36
CA ARG A 7 3.22 -12.97 -8.87
C ARG A 7 2.79 -14.38 -8.47
N PRO A 8 3.61 -15.41 -8.74
CA PRO A 8 3.23 -16.80 -8.53
C PRO A 8 2.76 -17.10 -7.10
N GLU A 9 3.44 -16.52 -6.10
CA GLU A 9 3.15 -16.76 -4.69
C GLU A 9 1.76 -16.28 -4.30
N MET A 10 1.40 -15.07 -4.71
CA MET A 10 0.07 -14.50 -4.45
C MET A 10 -1.00 -15.15 -5.33
N GLY A 11 -0.68 -15.42 -6.59
CA GLY A 11 -1.59 -16.09 -7.51
C GLY A 11 -2.01 -17.49 -7.05
N ALA A 12 -1.10 -18.24 -6.43
CA ALA A 12 -1.37 -19.58 -5.91
C ALA A 12 -2.46 -19.60 -4.83
N ILE A 13 -2.59 -18.53 -4.04
CA ILE A 13 -3.62 -18.44 -2.99
C ILE A 13 -5.03 -18.40 -3.56
N TRP A 14 -5.20 -17.81 -4.75
CA TRP A 14 -6.51 -17.57 -5.36
C TRP A 14 -6.89 -18.60 -6.45
N THR A 15 -6.17 -19.73 -6.52
CA THR A 15 -6.55 -20.86 -7.39
C THR A 15 -7.74 -21.60 -6.82
N ASP A 16 -8.51 -22.24 -7.68
CA ASP A 16 -9.60 -23.14 -7.27
C ASP A 16 -9.09 -24.27 -6.36
N GLU A 17 -7.93 -24.81 -6.68
CA GLU A 17 -7.27 -25.85 -5.87
C GLU A 17 -7.05 -25.38 -4.42
N ASN A 18 -6.48 -24.20 -4.21
CA ASN A 18 -6.26 -23.68 -2.84
C ASN A 18 -7.57 -23.32 -2.16
N ARG A 19 -8.55 -22.80 -2.90
CA ARG A 19 -9.88 -22.51 -2.37
C ARG A 19 -10.56 -23.78 -1.81
N TYR A 20 -10.64 -24.82 -2.59
CA TYR A 20 -11.27 -26.06 -2.14
C TYR A 20 -10.45 -26.80 -1.07
N LYS A 21 -9.12 -26.65 -1.09
CA LYS A 21 -8.27 -27.13 -0.01
C LYS A 21 -8.59 -26.42 1.32
N ALA A 22 -8.80 -25.12 1.29
CA ALA A 22 -9.22 -24.36 2.46
C ALA A 22 -10.62 -24.77 2.95
N TRP A 23 -11.56 -25.02 2.03
CA TRP A 23 -12.89 -25.52 2.37
C TRP A 23 -12.82 -26.90 3.04
N LEU A 24 -12.03 -27.81 2.47
CA LEU A 24 -11.84 -29.15 3.04
C LEU A 24 -11.25 -29.10 4.45
N GLU A 25 -10.28 -28.24 4.66
CA GLU A 25 -9.68 -28.07 5.99
C GLU A 25 -10.69 -27.56 7.03
N VAL A 26 -11.58 -26.61 6.66
CA VAL A 26 -12.66 -26.15 7.55
C VAL A 26 -13.62 -27.29 7.89
N GLU A 27 -14.04 -28.09 6.91
CA GLU A 27 -14.94 -29.22 7.12
C GLU A 27 -14.32 -30.25 8.08
N ILE A 28 -13.08 -30.64 7.84
CA ILE A 28 -12.38 -31.63 8.68
C ILE A 28 -12.18 -31.11 10.12
N LEU A 29 -11.78 -29.85 10.27
CA LEU A 29 -11.61 -29.24 11.59
C LEU A 29 -12.94 -29.13 12.35
N ALA A 30 -14.05 -28.90 11.64
CA ALA A 30 -15.37 -28.91 12.26
C ALA A 30 -15.75 -30.32 12.76
N ASP A 31 -15.47 -31.37 11.98
CA ASP A 31 -15.68 -32.75 12.40
C ASP A 31 -14.78 -33.12 13.59
N GLU A 32 -13.53 -32.65 13.62
CA GLU A 32 -12.65 -32.83 14.78
C GLU A 32 -13.23 -32.16 16.05
N ALA A 33 -13.75 -30.94 15.93
CA ALA A 33 -14.41 -30.27 17.05
C ALA A 33 -15.63 -31.02 17.56
N TRP A 34 -16.46 -31.57 16.66
CA TRP A 34 -17.60 -32.41 17.02
C TRP A 34 -17.16 -33.72 17.72
N ALA A 35 -16.01 -34.30 17.32
CA ALA A 35 -15.46 -35.45 17.98
C ALA A 35 -14.94 -35.14 19.41
N GLU A 36 -14.38 -33.96 19.64
CA GLU A 36 -14.01 -33.51 20.97
C GLU A 36 -15.24 -33.32 21.89
N LEU A 37 -16.38 -32.94 21.33
CA LEU A 37 -17.66 -32.86 22.01
C LEU A 37 -18.33 -34.26 22.23
N GLY A 38 -17.80 -35.31 21.57
CA GLY A 38 -18.34 -36.67 21.65
C GLY A 38 -19.54 -36.95 20.74
N GLU A 39 -19.87 -36.05 19.82
CA GLU A 39 -20.99 -36.17 18.87
C GLU A 39 -20.62 -37.02 17.67
N ILE A 40 -19.37 -36.94 17.18
CA ILE A 40 -18.84 -37.75 16.11
C ILE A 40 -17.80 -38.73 16.64
N PRO A 41 -17.83 -40.03 16.24
CA PRO A 41 -16.80 -40.97 16.63
C PRO A 41 -15.40 -40.54 16.15
N LYS A 42 -14.42 -40.54 17.06
CA LYS A 42 -13.03 -40.17 16.72
C LYS A 42 -12.45 -41.03 15.58
N GLU A 43 -12.84 -42.28 15.49
CA GLU A 43 -12.42 -43.18 14.41
C GLU A 43 -12.94 -42.75 13.05
N ASP A 44 -14.16 -42.23 12.98
CA ASP A 44 -14.73 -41.71 11.73
C ASP A 44 -14.02 -40.42 11.29
N VAL A 45 -13.73 -39.51 12.22
CA VAL A 45 -12.97 -38.28 11.95
C VAL A 45 -11.55 -38.60 11.48
N GLN A 46 -10.90 -39.61 12.07
CA GLN A 46 -9.59 -40.06 11.61
C GLN A 46 -9.64 -40.53 10.15
N LYS A 47 -10.66 -41.35 9.79
CA LYS A 47 -10.86 -41.80 8.40
C LYS A 47 -11.09 -40.62 7.44
N ILE A 48 -11.90 -39.63 7.86
CA ILE A 48 -12.12 -38.41 7.07
C ILE A 48 -10.81 -37.68 6.86
N ARG A 49 -10.01 -37.44 7.91
CA ARG A 49 -8.71 -36.75 7.82
C ARG A 49 -7.73 -37.46 6.88
N GLU A 50 -7.73 -38.79 6.87
CA GLU A 50 -6.80 -39.60 6.08
C GLU A 50 -7.24 -39.76 4.61
N ASN A 51 -8.54 -39.79 4.33
CA ASN A 51 -9.07 -40.19 3.02
C ASN A 51 -9.82 -39.11 2.27
N ALA A 52 -10.34 -38.06 2.97
CA ALA A 52 -11.09 -37.00 2.31
C ALA A 52 -10.19 -36.27 1.29
N SER A 53 -10.66 -36.19 0.08
CA SER A 53 -9.99 -35.50 -1.02
C SER A 53 -11.02 -34.93 -2.00
N PHE A 54 -10.55 -34.17 -2.96
CA PHE A 54 -11.40 -33.59 -4.00
C PHE A 54 -10.66 -33.55 -5.32
N ASP A 55 -11.44 -33.48 -6.41
CA ASP A 55 -10.95 -33.13 -7.74
C ASP A 55 -11.75 -31.96 -8.27
N VAL A 56 -11.05 -30.91 -8.70
CA VAL A 56 -11.69 -29.64 -9.15
C VAL A 56 -12.60 -29.89 -10.35
N ALA A 57 -12.17 -30.73 -11.31
CA ALA A 57 -12.96 -31.02 -12.47
C ALA A 57 -14.26 -31.76 -12.08
N ARG A 58 -14.19 -32.70 -11.13
CA ARG A 58 -15.36 -33.41 -10.61
C ARG A 58 -16.33 -32.48 -9.88
N ILE A 59 -15.81 -31.52 -9.08
CA ILE A 59 -16.65 -30.50 -8.42
C ILE A 59 -17.43 -29.70 -9.48
N LEU A 60 -16.75 -29.23 -10.53
CA LEU A 60 -17.38 -28.45 -11.61
C LEU A 60 -18.44 -29.26 -12.38
N GLU A 61 -18.24 -30.57 -12.63
CA GLU A 61 -19.23 -31.44 -13.21
C GLU A 61 -20.50 -31.50 -12.35
N ILE A 62 -20.34 -31.75 -11.06
CA ILE A 62 -21.46 -31.82 -10.11
C ILE A 62 -22.16 -30.45 -9.97
N GLU A 63 -21.40 -29.36 -9.98
CA GLU A 63 -21.96 -28.00 -9.91
C GLU A 63 -22.81 -27.67 -11.14
N ALA A 64 -22.41 -28.13 -12.33
CA ALA A 64 -23.21 -27.94 -13.55
C ALA A 64 -24.62 -28.52 -13.44
N GLU A 65 -24.81 -29.60 -12.64
CA GLU A 65 -26.10 -30.21 -12.37
C GLU A 65 -26.80 -29.53 -11.17
N THR A 66 -26.09 -29.39 -10.04
CA THR A 66 -26.68 -28.95 -8.78
C THR A 66 -26.93 -27.45 -8.73
N ARG A 67 -26.21 -26.67 -9.54
CA ARG A 67 -26.21 -25.18 -9.53
C ARG A 67 -25.85 -24.58 -8.17
N HIS A 68 -25.04 -25.31 -7.38
CA HIS A 68 -24.63 -24.90 -6.05
C HIS A 68 -23.20 -25.38 -5.74
N ASP A 69 -22.27 -24.49 -5.60
CA ASP A 69 -20.84 -24.77 -5.45
C ASP A 69 -20.51 -25.58 -4.18
N VAL A 70 -21.04 -25.20 -3.01
CA VAL A 70 -20.76 -25.93 -1.74
C VAL A 70 -21.38 -27.34 -1.77
N VAL A 71 -22.59 -27.49 -2.29
CA VAL A 71 -23.21 -28.81 -2.44
C VAL A 71 -22.42 -29.70 -3.40
N ALA A 72 -21.89 -29.12 -4.49
CA ALA A 72 -21.03 -29.83 -5.42
C ALA A 72 -19.73 -30.30 -4.76
N PHE A 73 -19.11 -29.43 -4.00
CA PHE A 73 -17.90 -29.71 -3.23
C PHE A 73 -18.13 -30.85 -2.20
N THR A 74 -19.15 -30.73 -1.35
CA THR A 74 -19.43 -31.74 -0.33
C THR A 74 -19.78 -33.10 -0.91
N ARG A 75 -20.47 -33.13 -2.07
CA ARG A 75 -20.74 -34.39 -2.83
C ARG A 75 -19.44 -34.99 -3.35
N ALA A 76 -18.57 -34.18 -3.98
CA ALA A 76 -17.30 -34.68 -4.49
C ALA A 76 -16.42 -35.25 -3.38
N VAL A 77 -16.34 -34.59 -2.24
CA VAL A 77 -15.60 -35.08 -1.04
C VAL A 77 -16.24 -36.40 -0.57
N SER A 78 -17.56 -36.47 -0.47
CA SER A 78 -18.30 -37.70 -0.04
C SER A 78 -18.05 -38.89 -0.94
N GLU A 79 -17.76 -38.70 -2.25
CA GLU A 79 -17.41 -39.79 -3.16
C GLU A 79 -16.07 -40.47 -2.79
N THR A 80 -15.20 -39.82 -2.04
CA THR A 80 -13.89 -40.37 -1.63
C THR A 80 -13.93 -41.11 -0.29
N LEU A 81 -15.07 -41.11 0.41
CA LEU A 81 -15.27 -41.63 1.75
C LEU A 81 -16.19 -42.87 1.80
N GLY A 82 -16.08 -43.63 2.88
CA GLY A 82 -16.96 -44.75 3.22
C GLY A 82 -18.24 -44.32 3.95
N GLU A 83 -18.59 -45.03 5.02
CA GLU A 83 -19.78 -44.74 5.83
C GLU A 83 -19.67 -43.45 6.62
N GLU A 84 -18.44 -43.00 6.89
CA GLU A 84 -18.11 -41.73 7.57
C GLU A 84 -18.52 -40.50 6.77
N ARG A 85 -18.75 -40.61 5.47
CA ARG A 85 -19.24 -39.50 4.60
C ARG A 85 -20.50 -38.78 5.12
N LYS A 86 -21.29 -39.45 5.98
CA LYS A 86 -22.49 -38.88 6.60
C LYS A 86 -22.17 -37.64 7.50
N TRP A 87 -20.92 -37.48 7.89
CA TRP A 87 -20.48 -36.38 8.74
C TRP A 87 -20.03 -35.14 7.94
N VAL A 88 -19.74 -35.29 6.64
CA VAL A 88 -19.40 -34.16 5.80
C VAL A 88 -20.51 -33.10 5.87
N HIS A 89 -20.14 -31.87 6.22
CA HIS A 89 -21.04 -30.72 6.36
C HIS A 89 -22.04 -30.85 7.53
N TYR A 90 -21.69 -31.59 8.55
CA TYR A 90 -22.58 -31.85 9.69
C TYR A 90 -22.83 -30.59 10.53
N GLY A 91 -24.09 -30.13 10.57
CA GLY A 91 -24.53 -28.94 11.29
C GLY A 91 -24.18 -27.61 10.63
N LEU A 92 -23.35 -27.60 9.58
CA LEU A 92 -22.87 -26.41 8.92
C LEU A 92 -23.88 -25.83 7.92
N THR A 93 -23.80 -24.54 7.67
CA THR A 93 -24.35 -23.89 6.48
C THR A 93 -23.21 -23.52 5.53
N SER A 94 -23.50 -23.32 4.25
CA SER A 94 -22.50 -23.07 3.20
C SER A 94 -21.48 -21.99 3.57
N THR A 95 -21.93 -20.88 4.17
CA THR A 95 -21.05 -19.76 4.53
C THR A 95 -20.26 -19.96 5.83
N ASP A 96 -20.60 -20.96 6.65
CA ASP A 96 -19.70 -21.38 7.74
C ASP A 96 -18.37 -21.89 7.16
N VAL A 97 -18.43 -22.56 6.00
CA VAL A 97 -17.24 -23.03 5.28
C VAL A 97 -16.64 -21.92 4.43
N VAL A 98 -17.45 -21.26 3.59
CA VAL A 98 -16.96 -20.30 2.59
C VAL A 98 -16.31 -19.09 3.26
N ASP A 99 -16.98 -18.43 4.22
CA ASP A 99 -16.43 -17.23 4.86
C ASP A 99 -15.23 -17.55 5.77
N THR A 100 -15.27 -18.67 6.49
CA THR A 100 -14.15 -19.08 7.36
C THR A 100 -12.92 -19.46 6.54
N ALA A 101 -13.09 -20.23 5.47
CA ALA A 101 -12.01 -20.54 4.52
C ALA A 101 -11.48 -19.28 3.83
N TYR A 102 -12.34 -18.33 3.53
CA TYR A 102 -11.95 -17.06 2.93
C TYR A 102 -11.08 -16.22 3.89
N GLY A 103 -11.46 -16.15 5.17
CA GLY A 103 -10.64 -15.55 6.21
C GLY A 103 -9.25 -16.20 6.33
N TYR A 104 -9.18 -17.53 6.19
CA TYR A 104 -7.92 -18.26 6.16
C TYR A 104 -7.09 -17.97 4.89
N GLN A 105 -7.71 -17.90 3.71
CA GLN A 105 -7.01 -17.48 2.48
C GLN A 105 -6.52 -16.01 2.57
N LEU A 106 -7.32 -15.13 3.18
CA LEU A 106 -6.91 -13.75 3.42
C LEU A 106 -5.69 -13.68 4.35
N LYS A 107 -5.64 -14.53 5.40
CA LYS A 107 -4.45 -14.64 6.24
C LYS A 107 -3.20 -15.03 5.43
N GLN A 108 -3.31 -16.02 4.54
CA GLN A 108 -2.21 -16.41 3.65
C GLN A 108 -1.76 -15.25 2.75
N ALA A 109 -2.69 -14.50 2.17
CA ALA A 109 -2.40 -13.33 1.35
C ALA A 109 -1.76 -12.19 2.17
N ASN A 110 -2.25 -11.96 3.39
CA ASN A 110 -1.75 -10.95 4.29
C ASN A 110 -0.32 -11.24 4.76
N ASP A 111 0.04 -12.50 4.95
CA ASP A 111 1.41 -12.87 5.32
C ASP A 111 2.41 -12.44 4.23
N ILE A 112 2.05 -12.57 2.95
CA ILE A 112 2.84 -12.06 1.83
C ILE A 112 2.87 -10.52 1.84
N LEU A 113 1.73 -9.86 1.99
CA LEU A 113 1.64 -8.40 1.97
C LEU A 113 2.38 -7.75 3.15
N ARG A 114 2.40 -8.38 4.34
CA ARG A 114 3.19 -7.94 5.50
C ARG A 114 4.67 -7.87 5.18
N GLU A 115 5.22 -8.92 4.58
CA GLU A 115 6.62 -8.96 4.18
C GLU A 115 6.93 -7.93 3.09
N ASP A 116 6.05 -7.76 2.12
CA ASP A 116 6.21 -6.76 1.07
C ASP A 116 6.18 -5.33 1.60
N LEU A 117 5.25 -5.01 2.49
CA LEU A 117 5.14 -3.70 3.13
C LEU A 117 6.38 -3.39 3.99
N LYS A 118 6.84 -4.36 4.76
CA LYS A 118 8.06 -4.26 5.59
C LYS A 118 9.29 -3.99 4.71
N LYS A 119 9.46 -4.78 3.66
CA LYS A 119 10.56 -4.66 2.70
C LYS A 119 10.54 -3.31 1.99
N PHE A 120 9.39 -2.88 1.50
CA PHE A 120 9.25 -1.59 0.82
C PHE A 120 9.56 -0.42 1.76
N THR A 121 9.02 -0.44 2.98
CA THR A 121 9.28 0.58 3.99
C THR A 121 10.77 0.67 4.32
N ALA A 122 11.45 -0.46 4.49
CA ALA A 122 12.89 -0.51 4.76
C ALA A 122 13.71 0.09 3.60
N ILE A 123 13.38 -0.25 2.35
CA ILE A 123 14.05 0.30 1.15
C ILE A 123 13.95 1.83 1.11
N ILE A 124 12.78 2.39 1.39
CA ILE A 124 12.60 3.86 1.45
C ILE A 124 13.46 4.46 2.56
N GLY A 125 13.49 3.83 3.75
CA GLY A 125 14.30 4.28 4.87
C GLY A 125 15.80 4.30 4.57
N GLU A 126 16.31 3.25 3.93
CA GLU A 126 17.71 3.18 3.50
C GLU A 126 18.04 4.24 2.45
N LYS A 127 17.18 4.45 1.46
CA LYS A 127 17.34 5.51 0.46
C LYS A 127 17.26 6.90 1.08
N ALA A 128 16.41 7.11 2.08
CA ALA A 128 16.38 8.37 2.82
C ALA A 128 17.72 8.64 3.52
N LYS A 129 18.32 7.65 4.17
CA LYS A 129 19.64 7.76 4.81
C LYS A 129 20.75 8.04 3.79
N GLU A 130 20.76 7.32 2.67
CA GLU A 130 21.72 7.50 1.58
C GLU A 130 21.75 8.94 1.08
N HIS A 131 20.57 9.56 0.98
CA HIS A 131 20.42 10.92 0.44
C HIS A 131 20.12 11.98 1.49
N LYS A 132 20.42 11.72 2.77
CA LYS A 132 20.16 12.62 3.90
C LYS A 132 20.64 14.04 3.65
N HIS A 133 21.82 14.20 3.06
CA HIS A 133 22.46 15.46 2.77
C HIS A 133 22.52 15.82 1.27
N THR A 134 21.81 15.10 0.42
CA THR A 134 21.71 15.42 -1.01
C THR A 134 20.76 16.59 -1.18
N VAL A 135 21.33 17.79 -1.37
CA VAL A 135 20.59 19.05 -1.47
C VAL A 135 19.80 19.12 -2.75
N MET A 136 18.56 19.58 -2.66
CA MET A 136 17.70 19.85 -3.79
C MET A 136 16.77 21.04 -3.54
N MET A 137 16.13 21.51 -4.60
CA MET A 137 15.14 22.56 -4.48
C MET A 137 13.80 22.03 -3.96
N GLY A 138 13.32 22.62 -2.86
CA GLY A 138 11.93 22.46 -2.42
C GLY A 138 11.02 23.31 -3.28
N ARG A 139 9.91 22.70 -3.77
CA ARG A 139 8.95 23.36 -4.65
C ARG A 139 7.56 23.36 -4.03
N THR A 140 6.90 24.51 -4.04
CA THR A 140 5.48 24.67 -3.73
C THR A 140 4.79 25.26 -4.96
N HIS A 141 3.60 24.78 -5.27
CA HIS A 141 2.87 25.18 -6.50
C HIS A 141 3.67 24.96 -7.81
N GLY A 142 4.67 24.07 -7.78
CA GLY A 142 5.61 23.88 -8.89
C GLY A 142 6.71 24.94 -9.01
N VAL A 143 6.74 25.94 -8.10
CA VAL A 143 7.70 27.05 -8.07
C VAL A 143 8.77 26.78 -7.02
N HIS A 144 9.99 27.26 -7.25
CA HIS A 144 11.08 27.19 -6.29
C HIS A 144 10.74 27.97 -5.01
N ALA A 145 10.86 27.31 -3.87
CA ALA A 145 10.62 27.88 -2.54
C ALA A 145 11.95 27.99 -1.77
N GLU A 146 12.33 26.94 -1.06
CA GLU A 146 13.53 26.90 -0.25
C GLU A 146 14.33 25.62 -0.47
N PRO A 147 15.65 25.62 -0.23
CA PRO A 147 16.46 24.40 -0.23
C PRO A 147 15.97 23.36 0.76
N THR A 148 15.99 22.11 0.34
CA THR A 148 15.71 20.91 1.14
C THR A 148 16.69 19.80 0.78
N THR A 149 16.46 18.57 1.27
CA THR A 149 17.23 17.42 0.83
C THR A 149 16.34 16.35 0.21
N PHE A 150 16.90 15.57 -0.72
CA PHE A 150 16.20 14.41 -1.28
C PHE A 150 15.93 13.37 -0.18
N GLY A 151 16.82 13.24 0.80
CA GLY A 151 16.60 12.39 1.96
C GLY A 151 15.40 12.80 2.80
N LEU A 152 15.14 14.11 3.02
CA LEU A 152 13.94 14.57 3.72
C LEU A 152 12.65 14.21 2.98
N LYS A 153 12.67 14.31 1.65
CA LYS A 153 11.55 13.87 0.80
C LYS A 153 11.25 12.38 0.99
N LEU A 154 12.28 11.56 0.98
CA LEU A 154 12.16 10.09 1.20
C LEU A 154 11.81 9.76 2.65
N ALA A 155 12.30 10.51 3.63
CA ALA A 155 11.93 10.34 5.04
C ALA A 155 10.43 10.62 5.28
N LEU A 156 9.83 11.56 4.56
CA LEU A 156 8.39 11.77 4.56
C LEU A 156 7.64 10.53 4.05
N TRP A 157 8.11 9.91 2.95
CA TRP A 157 7.52 8.69 2.41
C TRP A 157 7.66 7.51 3.38
N TYR A 158 8.82 7.37 4.02
CA TYR A 158 9.05 6.38 5.06
C TYR A 158 8.05 6.51 6.22
N SER A 159 7.88 7.73 6.73
CA SER A 159 6.91 8.00 7.81
C SER A 159 5.46 7.71 7.39
N GLU A 160 5.10 7.97 6.12
CA GLU A 160 3.80 7.64 5.55
C GLU A 160 3.59 6.13 5.45
N MET A 161 4.61 5.40 5.00
CA MET A 161 4.53 3.93 4.92
C MET A 161 4.43 3.27 6.29
N LYS A 162 5.08 3.78 7.32
CA LYS A 162 4.89 3.29 8.70
C LYS A 162 3.42 3.35 9.12
N ARG A 163 2.75 4.48 8.88
CA ARG A 163 1.31 4.59 9.16
C ARG A 163 0.45 3.66 8.30
N ASN A 164 0.87 3.40 7.07
CA ASN A 164 0.17 2.45 6.20
C ASN A 164 0.32 1.00 6.69
N VAL A 165 1.50 0.62 7.19
CA VAL A 165 1.71 -0.68 7.84
C VAL A 165 0.76 -0.86 9.04
N GLU A 166 0.66 0.14 9.91
CA GLU A 166 -0.24 0.10 11.08
C GLU A 166 -1.70 -0.04 10.65
N ARG A 167 -2.17 0.73 9.65
CA ARG A 167 -3.53 0.62 9.11
C ARG A 167 -3.80 -0.75 8.49
N PHE A 168 -2.85 -1.24 7.71
CA PHE A 168 -2.96 -2.57 7.09
C PHE A 168 -3.06 -3.66 8.15
N GLU A 169 -2.22 -3.65 9.17
CA GLU A 169 -2.25 -4.64 10.25
C GLU A 169 -3.57 -4.62 11.02
N HIS A 170 -4.12 -3.43 11.27
CA HIS A 170 -5.44 -3.32 11.91
C HIS A 170 -6.53 -3.95 11.04
N ALA A 171 -6.60 -3.57 9.78
CA ALA A 171 -7.60 -4.07 8.84
C ALA A 171 -7.43 -5.56 8.52
N ALA A 172 -6.19 -6.04 8.36
CA ALA A 172 -5.88 -7.44 8.14
C ALA A 172 -6.40 -8.33 9.27
N LYS A 173 -6.16 -7.95 10.53
CA LYS A 173 -6.73 -8.66 11.69
C LYS A 173 -8.26 -8.68 11.68
N GLY A 174 -8.90 -7.68 11.09
CA GLY A 174 -10.35 -7.64 10.94
C GLY A 174 -10.89 -8.76 10.05
N VAL A 175 -10.23 -9.00 8.92
CA VAL A 175 -10.66 -10.02 7.92
C VAL A 175 -10.06 -11.39 8.13
N GLU A 176 -9.01 -11.55 8.94
CA GLU A 176 -8.49 -12.84 9.39
C GLU A 176 -9.43 -13.44 10.45
N ALA A 177 -10.65 -13.70 10.06
CA ALA A 177 -11.74 -14.11 10.92
C ALA A 177 -12.56 -15.23 10.28
N GLY A 178 -13.15 -16.07 11.13
CA GLY A 178 -14.11 -17.10 10.74
C GLY A 178 -15.42 -16.95 11.48
N LYS A 179 -16.45 -17.58 10.94
CA LYS A 179 -17.75 -17.74 11.57
C LYS A 179 -18.27 -19.15 11.31
N ILE A 180 -18.68 -19.85 12.34
CA ILE A 180 -19.36 -21.16 12.26
C ILE A 180 -20.55 -21.11 13.20
N SER A 181 -21.50 -20.26 12.85
CA SER A 181 -22.64 -19.89 13.70
C SER A 181 -24.00 -20.27 13.10
N GLY A 182 -23.97 -20.98 11.98
CA GLY A 182 -25.17 -21.48 11.30
C GLY A 182 -25.83 -20.46 10.37
N ALA A 183 -27.05 -20.78 9.95
CA ALA A 183 -27.75 -20.10 8.84
C ALA A 183 -28.07 -18.61 9.10
N VAL A 184 -28.17 -18.18 10.36
CA VAL A 184 -28.50 -16.79 10.73
C VAL A 184 -27.69 -16.27 11.95
N GLY A 185 -26.61 -16.99 12.32
CA GLY A 185 -25.71 -16.53 13.36
C GLY A 185 -26.12 -16.89 14.79
N THR A 186 -27.11 -17.79 14.98
CA THR A 186 -27.68 -18.09 16.31
C THR A 186 -27.13 -19.37 16.97
N PHE A 187 -26.22 -20.09 16.32
CA PHE A 187 -25.70 -21.37 16.78
C PHE A 187 -26.78 -22.44 17.04
N ALA A 188 -27.92 -22.36 16.34
CA ALA A 188 -29.06 -23.23 16.63
C ALA A 188 -28.76 -24.73 16.48
N ASN A 189 -27.93 -25.11 15.51
CA ASN A 189 -27.59 -26.49 15.20
C ASN A 189 -26.09 -26.80 15.35
N ILE A 190 -25.33 -25.89 15.93
CA ILE A 190 -23.89 -26.02 16.06
C ILE A 190 -23.41 -25.43 17.39
N SER A 191 -22.44 -26.07 18.04
CA SER A 191 -21.87 -25.54 19.27
C SER A 191 -20.90 -24.38 18.97
N PRO A 192 -20.91 -23.28 19.73
CA PRO A 192 -19.89 -22.25 19.67
C PRO A 192 -18.46 -22.78 19.78
N PHE A 193 -18.26 -23.88 20.49
CA PHE A 193 -16.97 -24.56 20.59
C PHE A 193 -16.39 -24.94 19.20
N VAL A 194 -17.26 -25.32 18.25
CA VAL A 194 -16.81 -25.69 16.90
C VAL A 194 -16.19 -24.50 16.19
N GLU A 195 -16.80 -23.33 16.31
CA GLU A 195 -16.25 -22.07 15.75
C GLU A 195 -14.89 -21.73 16.37
N GLU A 196 -14.80 -21.74 17.70
CA GLU A 196 -13.57 -21.46 18.43
C GLU A 196 -12.45 -22.42 18.06
N TYR A 197 -12.75 -23.73 18.01
CA TYR A 197 -11.80 -24.78 17.65
C TYR A 197 -11.26 -24.60 16.25
N VAL A 198 -12.13 -24.43 15.26
CA VAL A 198 -11.74 -24.28 13.85
C VAL A 198 -10.90 -23.01 13.65
N CYS A 199 -11.34 -21.89 14.19
CA CYS A 199 -10.63 -20.63 14.07
C CYS A 199 -9.23 -20.68 14.72
N ASP A 200 -9.13 -21.29 15.92
CA ASP A 200 -7.83 -21.49 16.60
C ASP A 200 -6.87 -22.31 15.75
N LYS A 201 -7.33 -23.45 15.23
CA LYS A 201 -6.53 -24.33 14.38
C LYS A 201 -6.06 -23.66 13.06
N LEU A 202 -6.88 -22.79 12.48
CA LEU A 202 -6.52 -22.01 11.30
C LEU A 202 -5.65 -20.79 11.61
N GLY A 203 -5.52 -20.43 12.89
CA GLY A 203 -4.79 -19.23 13.34
C GLY A 203 -5.48 -17.94 12.92
N ILE A 204 -6.82 -17.95 12.87
CA ILE A 204 -7.68 -16.79 12.66
C ILE A 204 -8.57 -16.59 13.90
N ARG A 205 -9.20 -15.43 14.01
CA ARG A 205 -10.09 -15.19 15.16
C ARG A 205 -11.52 -15.68 14.87
N ALA A 206 -12.20 -16.17 15.89
CA ALA A 206 -13.66 -16.31 15.86
C ALA A 206 -14.31 -14.91 15.89
N GLN A 207 -15.29 -14.67 15.02
CA GLN A 207 -15.99 -13.40 14.99
C GLN A 207 -16.95 -13.31 16.19
N GLU A 208 -16.93 -12.17 16.89
CA GLU A 208 -17.75 -11.95 18.10
C GLU A 208 -19.26 -12.15 17.84
N ILE A 209 -19.73 -11.68 16.68
CA ILE A 209 -21.11 -11.85 16.22
C ILE A 209 -21.14 -11.83 14.69
N SER A 210 -22.00 -12.64 14.11
CA SER A 210 -22.23 -12.70 12.66
C SER A 210 -23.71 -12.93 12.37
N THR A 211 -24.07 -12.82 11.11
CA THR A 211 -25.34 -13.32 10.57
C THR A 211 -25.10 -14.66 9.87
N GLN A 212 -25.64 -14.89 8.70
CA GLN A 212 -25.18 -16.01 7.87
C GLN A 212 -23.74 -15.80 7.36
N VAL A 213 -23.26 -14.55 7.34
CA VAL A 213 -21.93 -14.14 6.88
C VAL A 213 -21.22 -13.28 7.92
N LEU A 214 -19.90 -13.13 7.76
CA LEU A 214 -19.13 -12.12 8.48
C LEU A 214 -19.61 -10.70 8.11
N PRO A 215 -19.53 -9.72 9.02
CA PRO A 215 -19.81 -8.32 8.69
C PRO A 215 -18.92 -7.79 7.56
N ARG A 216 -19.52 -7.19 6.54
CA ARG A 216 -18.79 -6.75 5.33
C ARG A 216 -18.09 -5.40 5.46
N ASP A 217 -18.37 -4.64 6.53
CA ASP A 217 -17.60 -3.46 6.91
C ASP A 217 -16.12 -3.80 7.17
N LEU A 218 -15.82 -4.99 7.71
CA LEU A 218 -14.45 -5.51 7.88
C LEU A 218 -13.71 -5.61 6.53
N HIS A 219 -14.38 -6.12 5.51
CA HIS A 219 -13.82 -6.24 4.16
C HIS A 219 -13.68 -4.86 3.49
N ALA A 220 -14.63 -3.94 3.73
CA ALA A 220 -14.55 -2.57 3.24
C ALA A 220 -13.39 -1.80 3.88
N GLU A 221 -13.15 -1.94 5.18
CA GLU A 221 -11.98 -1.39 5.87
C GLU A 221 -10.68 -1.95 5.30
N TYR A 222 -10.63 -3.26 5.07
CA TYR A 222 -9.45 -3.94 4.52
C TYR A 222 -9.10 -3.40 3.12
N LEU A 223 -10.08 -3.30 2.20
CA LEU A 223 -9.84 -2.73 0.88
C LEU A 223 -9.48 -1.24 0.95
N SER A 224 -10.00 -0.50 1.94
CA SER A 224 -9.66 0.91 2.17
C SER A 224 -8.20 1.07 2.61
N ALA A 225 -7.73 0.21 3.50
CA ALA A 225 -6.32 0.22 3.92
C ALA A 225 -5.39 -0.07 2.74
N MET A 226 -5.71 -1.07 1.91
CA MET A 226 -4.95 -1.38 0.69
C MET A 226 -4.99 -0.24 -0.33
N ALA A 227 -6.14 0.42 -0.51
CA ALA A 227 -6.28 1.57 -1.39
C ALA A 227 -5.43 2.76 -0.92
N LEU A 228 -5.27 2.98 0.38
CA LEU A 228 -4.37 4.00 0.92
C LEU A 228 -2.90 3.66 0.64
N VAL A 229 -2.48 2.41 0.78
CA VAL A 229 -1.12 1.98 0.39
C VAL A 229 -0.88 2.25 -1.09
N ALA A 230 -1.80 1.83 -1.96
CA ALA A 230 -1.71 2.06 -3.40
C ALA A 230 -1.67 3.54 -3.75
N THR A 231 -2.43 4.38 -3.04
CA THR A 231 -2.44 5.84 -3.22
C THR A 231 -1.11 6.48 -2.78
N SER A 232 -0.48 5.97 -1.72
CA SER A 232 0.86 6.41 -1.33
C SER A 232 1.90 6.06 -2.40
N ILE A 233 1.85 4.84 -2.95
CA ILE A 233 2.72 4.43 -4.07
C ILE A 233 2.48 5.34 -5.28
N GLU A 234 1.23 5.64 -5.63
CA GLU A 234 0.90 6.58 -6.71
C GLU A 234 1.49 7.98 -6.48
N LYS A 235 1.38 8.51 -5.26
CA LYS A 235 1.96 9.79 -4.87
C LYS A 235 3.48 9.80 -5.06
N PHE A 236 4.18 8.76 -4.61
CA PHE A 236 5.63 8.64 -4.74
C PHE A 236 6.06 8.50 -6.20
N ALA A 237 5.33 7.68 -6.96
CA ALA A 237 5.55 7.51 -8.39
C ALA A 237 5.31 8.81 -9.18
N THR A 238 4.31 9.61 -8.79
CA THR A 238 4.03 10.91 -9.39
C THR A 238 5.17 11.90 -9.14
N GLU A 239 5.75 11.89 -7.94
CA GLU A 239 6.93 12.72 -7.63
C GLU A 239 8.14 12.30 -8.47
N ILE A 240 8.44 10.99 -8.57
CA ILE A 240 9.52 10.48 -9.43
C ILE A 240 9.32 10.94 -10.88
N ARG A 241 8.11 10.83 -11.42
CA ARG A 241 7.77 11.31 -12.76
C ARG A 241 8.01 12.81 -12.91
N GLY A 242 7.70 13.59 -11.88
CA GLY A 242 7.96 15.04 -11.84
C GLY A 242 9.46 15.37 -11.84
N LEU A 243 10.26 14.61 -11.09
CA LEU A 243 11.71 14.79 -11.00
C LEU A 243 12.46 14.28 -12.26
N GLN A 244 11.83 13.38 -13.04
CA GLN A 244 12.38 12.83 -14.29
C GLN A 244 12.08 13.67 -15.53
N LYS A 245 11.24 14.73 -15.43
CA LYS A 245 10.97 15.62 -16.57
C LYS A 245 12.26 16.15 -17.17
N SER A 246 12.27 16.38 -18.48
CA SER A 246 13.44 16.91 -19.23
C SER A 246 14.00 18.19 -18.63
N GLU A 247 13.12 19.08 -18.14
CA GLU A 247 13.46 20.38 -17.55
C GLU A 247 14.06 20.23 -16.15
N THR A 248 13.64 19.19 -15.39
CA THR A 248 14.06 18.95 -14.00
C THR A 248 15.27 18.02 -13.96
N ARG A 249 15.14 16.80 -14.47
CA ARG A 249 16.16 15.75 -14.56
C ARG A 249 16.99 15.57 -13.29
N GLU A 250 16.33 15.52 -12.14
CA GLU A 250 16.96 15.32 -10.83
C GLU A 250 17.04 13.86 -10.42
N VAL A 251 16.10 13.03 -10.94
CA VAL A 251 16.02 11.59 -10.69
C VAL A 251 15.59 10.90 -11.99
N GLU A 252 16.03 9.67 -12.21
CA GLU A 252 15.53 8.80 -13.29
C GLU A 252 15.29 7.37 -12.76
N GLU A 253 14.27 6.67 -13.29
CA GLU A 253 14.19 5.21 -13.16
C GLU A 253 15.44 4.59 -13.77
N PHE A 254 15.94 3.54 -13.12
CA PHE A 254 17.10 2.81 -13.64
C PHE A 254 16.82 2.26 -15.05
N PHE A 255 17.71 2.57 -15.96
CA PHE A 255 17.63 2.15 -17.37
C PHE A 255 18.70 1.10 -17.65
N ALA A 256 18.29 -0.15 -17.80
CA ALA A 256 19.21 -1.27 -17.99
C ALA A 256 19.89 -1.23 -19.38
N LYS A 257 21.10 -1.77 -19.46
CA LYS A 257 21.79 -1.92 -20.75
C LYS A 257 20.95 -2.80 -21.70
N GLY A 258 20.65 -2.27 -22.87
CA GLY A 258 19.82 -2.94 -23.89
C GLY A 258 18.31 -2.69 -23.75
N GLN A 259 17.84 -2.04 -22.70
CA GLN A 259 16.45 -1.62 -22.56
C GLN A 259 16.09 -0.60 -23.65
N LYS A 260 14.85 -0.65 -24.13
CA LYS A 260 14.30 0.32 -25.08
C LYS A 260 13.34 1.24 -24.36
N GLY A 261 13.59 2.56 -24.42
CA GLY A 261 12.75 3.57 -23.75
C GLY A 261 11.62 4.10 -24.64
N SER A 262 11.76 3.96 -25.95
CA SER A 262 10.79 4.42 -26.94
C SER A 262 10.93 3.60 -28.22
N SER A 263 9.81 3.36 -28.90
CA SER A 263 9.79 2.68 -30.21
C SER A 263 10.30 3.57 -31.34
N ALA A 264 10.24 4.91 -31.18
CA ALA A 264 10.56 5.88 -32.24
C ALA A 264 11.82 6.71 -31.92
N MET A 265 12.08 7.03 -30.64
CA MET A 265 13.14 7.95 -30.24
C MET A 265 14.16 7.26 -29.32
N PRO A 266 15.36 6.88 -29.82
CA PRO A 266 16.32 6.08 -29.06
C PRO A 266 16.84 6.72 -27.76
N HIS A 267 16.84 8.06 -27.68
CA HIS A 267 17.32 8.81 -26.51
C HIS A 267 16.28 8.92 -25.38
N LYS A 268 14.99 8.63 -25.67
CA LYS A 268 13.88 8.90 -24.76
C LYS A 268 13.76 7.78 -23.71
N ARG A 269 13.97 8.15 -22.44
CA ARG A 269 13.82 7.28 -21.27
C ARG A 269 12.57 7.67 -20.49
N ASN A 270 11.50 6.89 -20.64
CA ASN A 270 10.22 7.17 -19.99
C ASN A 270 10.15 6.53 -18.61
N PRO A 271 9.51 7.16 -17.62
CA PRO A 271 9.27 6.59 -16.30
C PRO A 271 8.08 5.60 -16.33
N ILE A 272 8.17 4.56 -17.17
CA ILE A 272 7.06 3.61 -17.45
C ILE A 272 6.65 2.85 -16.19
N GLY A 273 7.61 2.52 -15.33
CA GLY A 273 7.32 1.82 -14.08
C GLY A 273 6.46 2.67 -13.14
N SER A 274 6.81 3.93 -12.95
CA SER A 274 6.04 4.89 -12.15
C SER A 274 4.67 5.20 -12.76
N GLU A 275 4.57 5.30 -14.09
CA GLU A 275 3.29 5.47 -14.80
C GLU A 275 2.38 4.25 -14.59
N ASN A 276 2.93 3.04 -14.64
CA ASN A 276 2.22 1.80 -14.36
C ASN A 276 1.66 1.79 -12.93
N MET A 277 2.44 2.20 -11.93
CA MET A 277 1.98 2.30 -10.55
C MET A 277 0.80 3.27 -10.40
N THR A 278 0.86 4.43 -11.05
CA THR A 278 -0.25 5.41 -11.02
C THR A 278 -1.53 4.87 -11.67
N GLY A 279 -1.40 4.04 -12.69
CA GLY A 279 -2.54 3.37 -13.33
C GLY A 279 -3.20 2.32 -12.44
N LEU A 280 -2.39 1.43 -11.83
CA LEU A 280 -2.89 0.33 -11.00
C LEU A 280 -3.55 0.81 -9.71
N ALA A 281 -3.07 1.90 -9.12
CA ALA A 281 -3.70 2.50 -7.93
C ALA A 281 -5.17 2.90 -8.18
N ARG A 282 -5.51 3.32 -9.40
CA ARG A 282 -6.90 3.65 -9.79
C ARG A 282 -7.81 2.43 -9.74
N VAL A 283 -7.31 1.26 -10.17
CA VAL A 283 -8.06 0.01 -10.15
C VAL A 283 -8.37 -0.40 -8.71
N ILE A 284 -7.36 -0.38 -7.83
CA ILE A 284 -7.55 -0.71 -6.41
C ILE A 284 -8.57 0.23 -5.74
N ARG A 285 -8.55 1.54 -6.03
CA ARG A 285 -9.57 2.47 -5.52
C ARG A 285 -10.98 2.16 -6.03
N GLY A 286 -11.10 1.69 -7.27
CA GLY A 286 -12.38 1.20 -7.80
C GLY A 286 -12.91 0.00 -7.02
N HIS A 287 -12.04 -0.95 -6.68
CA HIS A 287 -12.39 -2.12 -5.86
C HIS A 287 -12.83 -1.73 -4.44
N MET A 288 -12.17 -0.73 -3.83
CA MET A 288 -12.58 -0.19 -2.53
C MET A 288 -14.02 0.33 -2.56
N VAL A 289 -14.41 1.07 -3.59
CA VAL A 289 -15.80 1.56 -3.74
C VAL A 289 -16.78 0.38 -3.82
N THR A 290 -16.46 -0.64 -4.60
CA THR A 290 -17.28 -1.85 -4.69
C THR A 290 -17.43 -2.55 -3.34
N ALA A 291 -16.38 -2.57 -2.52
CA ALA A 291 -16.44 -3.16 -1.18
C ALA A 291 -17.38 -2.41 -0.23
N TYR A 292 -17.46 -1.08 -0.33
CA TYR A 292 -18.45 -0.30 0.43
C TYR A 292 -19.90 -0.67 0.05
N GLU A 293 -20.17 -0.90 -1.23
CA GLU A 293 -21.50 -1.32 -1.69
C GLU A 293 -21.89 -2.72 -1.16
N ASN A 294 -20.93 -3.58 -0.86
CA ASN A 294 -21.14 -4.91 -0.28
C ASN A 294 -21.48 -4.89 1.22
N VAL A 295 -21.35 -3.76 1.92
CA VAL A 295 -21.73 -3.63 3.33
C VAL A 295 -23.24 -3.76 3.49
N THR A 296 -24.02 -3.24 2.55
CA THR A 296 -25.47 -3.23 2.59
C THR A 296 -26.03 -4.51 2.00
N LEU A 297 -26.34 -5.48 2.85
CA LEU A 297 -27.02 -6.73 2.49
C LEU A 297 -28.45 -6.72 3.03
N TRP A 298 -29.33 -7.52 2.39
CA TRP A 298 -30.69 -7.71 2.87
C TRP A 298 -30.71 -8.69 4.03
N HIS A 299 -31.31 -8.27 5.15
CA HIS A 299 -31.52 -9.08 6.36
C HIS A 299 -30.22 -9.74 6.85
N GLU A 300 -30.25 -11.01 7.16
CA GLU A 300 -29.09 -11.78 7.63
C GLU A 300 -28.13 -12.18 6.50
N ARG A 301 -28.51 -12.04 5.24
CA ARG A 301 -27.67 -12.13 4.03
C ARG A 301 -28.53 -12.16 2.77
N ASP A 302 -28.08 -11.50 1.71
CA ASP A 302 -28.31 -11.90 0.33
C ASP A 302 -26.96 -12.26 -0.35
N ILE A 303 -26.96 -12.75 -1.61
CA ILE A 303 -25.74 -13.23 -2.25
C ILE A 303 -25.06 -12.20 -3.16
N SER A 304 -25.52 -10.94 -3.17
CA SER A 304 -25.01 -9.90 -4.08
C SER A 304 -23.52 -9.63 -3.90
N HIS A 305 -23.03 -9.67 -2.65
CA HIS A 305 -21.61 -9.48 -2.31
C HIS A 305 -20.70 -10.54 -2.97
N SER A 306 -21.17 -11.77 -3.08
CA SER A 306 -20.32 -12.92 -3.48
C SER A 306 -19.73 -12.77 -4.87
N SER A 307 -20.53 -12.34 -5.85
CA SER A 307 -20.05 -12.15 -7.23
C SER A 307 -18.99 -11.04 -7.32
N ALA A 308 -19.15 -9.96 -6.55
CA ALA A 308 -18.20 -8.86 -6.51
C ALA A 308 -16.89 -9.24 -5.79
N GLU A 309 -16.99 -9.91 -4.63
CA GLU A 309 -15.84 -10.30 -3.80
C GLU A 309 -14.92 -11.30 -4.49
N ARG A 310 -15.48 -12.21 -5.30
CA ARG A 310 -14.70 -13.15 -6.13
C ARG A 310 -13.75 -12.45 -7.11
N ILE A 311 -14.00 -11.17 -7.41
CA ILE A 311 -13.18 -10.34 -8.30
C ILE A 311 -12.32 -9.39 -7.47
N ILE A 312 -12.95 -8.53 -6.65
CA ILE A 312 -12.26 -7.38 -6.07
C ILE A 312 -11.20 -7.75 -5.04
N ILE A 313 -11.38 -8.81 -4.27
CA ILE A 313 -10.45 -9.19 -3.20
C ILE A 313 -9.20 -9.89 -3.77
N PRO A 314 -9.32 -10.96 -4.60
CA PRO A 314 -8.16 -11.54 -5.26
C PRO A 314 -7.39 -10.51 -6.09
N ASP A 315 -8.09 -9.71 -6.88
CA ASP A 315 -7.47 -8.74 -7.76
C ASP A 315 -6.76 -7.63 -6.99
N THR A 316 -7.32 -7.18 -5.86
CA THR A 316 -6.68 -6.14 -5.03
C THR A 316 -5.42 -6.65 -4.36
N THR A 317 -5.43 -7.84 -3.78
CA THR A 317 -4.25 -8.43 -3.12
C THR A 317 -3.14 -8.71 -4.12
N ILE A 318 -3.47 -9.28 -5.29
CA ILE A 318 -2.53 -9.54 -6.39
C ILE A 318 -1.91 -8.24 -6.91
N LEU A 319 -2.73 -7.20 -7.14
CA LEU A 319 -2.23 -5.92 -7.62
C LEU A 319 -1.34 -5.22 -6.60
N LEU A 320 -1.72 -5.24 -5.33
CA LEU A 320 -0.94 -4.58 -4.29
C LEU A 320 0.41 -5.28 -4.09
N ASP A 321 0.45 -6.61 -4.07
CA ASP A 321 1.67 -7.41 -4.05
C ASP A 321 2.59 -7.06 -5.24
N TYR A 322 2.05 -7.02 -6.45
CA TYR A 322 2.80 -6.61 -7.63
C TYR A 322 3.35 -5.18 -7.51
N MET A 323 2.50 -4.22 -7.08
CA MET A 323 2.89 -2.81 -6.94
C MET A 323 4.02 -2.65 -5.93
N LEU A 324 3.91 -3.25 -4.75
CA LEU A 324 4.92 -3.18 -3.70
C LEU A 324 6.27 -3.75 -4.18
N ASN A 325 6.27 -4.90 -4.84
CA ASN A 325 7.50 -5.52 -5.32
C ASN A 325 8.12 -4.77 -6.51
N ARG A 326 7.29 -4.35 -7.46
CA ARG A 326 7.74 -3.59 -8.63
C ARG A 326 8.31 -2.24 -8.22
N PHE A 327 7.58 -1.51 -7.37
CA PHE A 327 8.00 -0.18 -6.95
C PHE A 327 9.18 -0.20 -5.96
N SER A 328 9.30 -1.24 -5.13
CA SER A 328 10.52 -1.51 -4.36
C SER A 328 11.76 -1.58 -5.23
N THR A 329 11.66 -2.27 -6.35
CA THR A 329 12.77 -2.39 -7.32
C THR A 329 13.09 -1.03 -7.96
N ILE A 330 12.07 -0.24 -8.30
CA ILE A 330 12.25 1.10 -8.87
C ILE A 330 12.94 2.02 -7.86
N VAL A 331 12.43 2.13 -6.63
CA VAL A 331 13.01 3.02 -5.59
C VAL A 331 14.42 2.61 -5.22
N LYS A 332 14.67 1.31 -5.06
CA LYS A 332 16.01 0.79 -4.74
C LYS A 332 17.06 1.19 -5.78
N ASN A 333 16.68 1.18 -7.06
CA ASN A 333 17.60 1.38 -8.18
C ASN A 333 17.48 2.78 -8.83
N LEU A 334 16.84 3.75 -8.18
CA LEU A 334 16.75 5.12 -8.69
C LEU A 334 18.13 5.68 -8.99
N THR A 335 18.28 6.28 -10.17
CA THR A 335 19.44 7.09 -10.51
C THR A 335 19.18 8.51 -10.06
N VAL A 336 20.00 9.02 -9.15
CA VAL A 336 19.91 10.37 -8.59
C VAL A 336 21.01 11.23 -9.17
N PHE A 337 20.72 12.48 -9.52
CA PHE A 337 21.65 13.44 -10.12
C PHE A 337 21.86 14.66 -9.20
N PRO A 338 22.73 14.59 -8.17
CA PRO A 338 22.94 15.67 -7.22
C PRO A 338 23.40 16.97 -7.90
N GLU A 339 24.21 16.87 -8.95
CA GLU A 339 24.69 18.04 -9.70
C GLU A 339 23.55 18.76 -10.44
N ASN A 340 22.56 18.02 -10.95
CA ASN A 340 21.38 18.62 -11.54
C ASN A 340 20.49 19.28 -10.48
N MET A 341 20.35 18.66 -9.31
CA MET A 341 19.62 19.24 -8.18
C MET A 341 20.23 20.59 -7.78
N LYS A 342 21.56 20.65 -7.66
CA LYS A 342 22.29 21.88 -7.35
C LYS A 342 22.12 22.94 -8.44
N ARG A 343 22.34 22.58 -9.72
CA ARG A 343 22.16 23.49 -10.85
C ARG A 343 20.74 24.07 -10.87
N ASN A 344 19.71 23.27 -10.59
CA ASN A 344 18.33 23.73 -10.58
C ASN A 344 18.05 24.73 -9.45
N MET A 345 18.77 24.65 -8.32
CA MET A 345 18.67 25.68 -7.28
C MET A 345 19.09 27.08 -7.77
N ASP A 346 20.08 27.14 -8.66
CA ASP A 346 20.61 28.38 -9.22
C ASP A 346 19.73 28.96 -10.34
N ALA A 347 18.77 28.19 -10.85
CA ALA A 347 17.92 28.57 -11.98
C ALA A 347 17.04 29.82 -11.74
N THR A 348 16.90 30.24 -10.49
CA THR A 348 16.17 31.45 -10.10
C THR A 348 17.10 32.58 -9.63
N TYR A 349 18.34 32.59 -10.10
CA TYR A 349 19.27 33.69 -9.93
C TYR A 349 19.57 34.06 -8.46
N GLY A 350 19.38 33.14 -7.52
CA GLY A 350 19.56 33.39 -6.07
C GLY A 350 18.34 33.98 -5.37
N LEU A 351 17.19 34.08 -6.03
CA LEU A 351 15.94 34.62 -5.46
C LEU A 351 15.41 33.78 -4.27
N ILE A 352 15.78 32.51 -4.19
CA ILE A 352 15.44 31.60 -3.09
C ILE A 352 15.98 32.09 -1.74
N TYR A 353 16.95 33.02 -1.73
CA TYR A 353 17.52 33.61 -0.51
C TYR A 353 16.87 34.94 -0.10
N SER A 354 15.89 35.44 -0.86
CA SER A 354 15.26 36.73 -0.61
C SER A 354 14.65 36.87 0.79
N GLN A 355 14.05 35.80 1.33
CA GLN A 355 13.51 35.80 2.68
C GLN A 355 14.62 35.91 3.74
N ARG A 356 15.78 35.29 3.51
CA ARG A 356 16.93 35.42 4.41
C ARG A 356 17.42 36.87 4.51
N VAL A 357 17.51 37.52 3.36
CA VAL A 357 17.88 38.95 3.30
C VAL A 357 16.85 39.81 4.05
N LEU A 358 15.55 39.55 3.79
CA LEU A 358 14.46 40.25 4.49
C LEU A 358 14.57 40.13 6.02
N LEU A 359 14.77 38.88 6.52
CA LEU A 359 14.88 38.64 7.97
C LEU A 359 16.07 39.33 8.58
N LYS A 360 17.27 39.33 7.93
CA LYS A 360 18.44 40.03 8.42
C LYS A 360 18.22 41.54 8.51
N LEU A 361 17.55 42.16 7.54
CA LEU A 361 17.17 43.56 7.61
C LEU A 361 16.26 43.88 8.83
N ILE A 362 15.30 42.97 9.09
CA ILE A 362 14.40 43.09 10.25
C ILE A 362 15.17 42.90 11.56
N ASP A 363 16.10 41.97 11.64
CA ASP A 363 16.95 41.73 12.82
C ASP A 363 17.80 42.98 13.19
N HIS A 364 18.13 43.79 12.17
CA HIS A 364 18.81 45.08 12.36
C HIS A 364 17.83 46.27 12.58
N GLY A 365 16.57 46.00 12.87
CA GLY A 365 15.60 47.00 13.32
C GLY A 365 14.76 47.65 12.20
N MET A 366 14.85 47.17 10.94
CA MET A 366 13.97 47.62 9.88
C MET A 366 12.57 47.05 10.09
N SER A 367 11.50 47.81 9.82
CA SER A 367 10.18 47.25 9.83
C SER A 367 10.03 46.22 8.69
N ARG A 368 9.12 45.26 8.86
CA ARG A 368 8.88 44.22 7.86
C ARG A 368 8.47 44.81 6.51
N GLU A 369 7.60 45.83 6.55
CA GLU A 369 7.09 46.51 5.36
C GLU A 369 8.24 47.24 4.66
N ALA A 370 9.08 47.98 5.37
CA ALA A 370 10.21 48.69 4.79
C ALA A 370 11.24 47.70 4.20
N ALA A 371 11.55 46.62 4.90
CA ALA A 371 12.44 45.58 4.39
C ALA A 371 11.86 44.89 3.13
N TYR A 372 10.57 44.64 3.12
CA TYR A 372 9.89 44.06 1.98
C TYR A 372 9.90 44.98 0.74
N ASP A 373 9.55 46.26 0.95
CA ASP A 373 9.53 47.29 -0.11
C ASP A 373 10.93 47.53 -0.68
N LEU A 374 11.98 47.37 0.15
CA LEU A 374 13.36 47.49 -0.29
C LEU A 374 13.86 46.30 -1.10
N VAL A 375 13.45 45.08 -0.75
CA VAL A 375 13.90 43.82 -1.38
C VAL A 375 13.09 43.48 -2.62
N GLN A 376 11.78 43.66 -2.61
CA GLN A 376 10.86 43.23 -3.68
C GLN A 376 11.22 43.79 -5.08
N PRO A 377 11.52 45.09 -5.26
CA PRO A 377 11.89 45.62 -6.57
C PRO A 377 13.13 44.94 -7.18
N LYS A 378 14.09 44.54 -6.32
CA LYS A 378 15.32 43.86 -6.73
C LYS A 378 15.06 42.42 -7.13
N THR A 379 14.15 41.74 -6.44
CA THR A 379 13.74 40.37 -6.82
C THR A 379 12.99 40.39 -8.16
N ALA A 380 12.09 41.37 -8.37
CA ALA A 380 11.41 41.54 -9.63
C ALA A 380 12.39 41.83 -10.77
N TYR A 381 13.32 42.76 -10.56
CA TYR A 381 14.36 43.10 -11.56
C TYR A 381 15.21 41.88 -11.92
N ALA A 382 15.69 41.12 -10.88
CA ALA A 382 16.51 39.94 -11.12
C ALA A 382 15.76 38.87 -11.95
N TRP A 383 14.48 38.67 -11.66
CA TRP A 383 13.63 37.74 -12.42
C TRP A 383 13.41 38.18 -13.87
N ASP A 384 12.97 39.43 -14.07
CA ASP A 384 12.61 39.95 -15.39
C ASP A 384 13.81 40.05 -16.32
N HIS A 385 15.00 40.37 -15.76
CA HIS A 385 16.23 40.53 -16.53
C HIS A 385 17.16 39.32 -16.50
N GLN A 386 16.71 38.22 -15.87
CA GLN A 386 17.49 36.97 -15.74
C GLN A 386 18.93 37.22 -15.26
N THR A 387 19.06 38.04 -14.22
CA THR A 387 20.35 38.45 -13.63
C THR A 387 20.45 38.02 -12.15
N ALA A 388 21.69 37.87 -11.66
CA ALA A 388 21.92 37.46 -10.30
C ALA A 388 21.37 38.51 -9.30
N PHE A 389 20.67 38.02 -8.27
CA PHE A 389 20.05 38.83 -7.23
C PHE A 389 21.09 39.49 -6.28
N ARG A 390 22.15 38.76 -5.92
CA ARG A 390 23.17 39.22 -4.98
C ARG A 390 23.82 40.54 -5.41
N PRO A 391 24.29 40.78 -6.63
CA PRO A 391 24.89 42.07 -7.03
C PRO A 391 23.95 43.27 -6.91
N LEU A 392 22.62 43.04 -7.03
CA LEU A 392 21.62 44.10 -6.86
C LEU A 392 21.51 44.56 -5.39
N LEU A 393 21.80 43.66 -4.46
CA LEU A 393 21.88 43.99 -3.01
C LEU A 393 23.17 44.69 -2.68
N ASP A 394 24.29 44.23 -3.21
CA ASP A 394 25.63 44.84 -2.98
C ASP A 394 25.72 46.27 -3.53
N ALA A 395 24.92 46.63 -4.51
CA ALA A 395 24.90 47.98 -5.14
C ALA A 395 23.96 48.96 -4.45
N ASP A 396 23.16 48.53 -3.46
CA ASP A 396 22.19 49.39 -2.78
C ASP A 396 22.71 49.86 -1.38
N GLU A 397 22.94 51.16 -1.26
CA GLU A 397 23.42 51.79 0.00
C GLU A 397 22.44 51.59 1.17
N ASN A 398 21.12 51.51 0.93
CA ASN A 398 20.14 51.24 1.98
C ASN A 398 20.27 49.84 2.57
N ILE A 399 20.83 48.89 1.80
CA ILE A 399 21.11 47.53 2.26
C ILE A 399 22.51 47.46 2.86
N THR A 400 23.53 47.95 2.18
CA THR A 400 24.93 47.81 2.56
C THR A 400 25.30 48.69 3.75
N SER A 401 24.53 49.73 4.08
CA SER A 401 24.65 50.47 5.32
C SER A 401 24.10 49.74 6.56
N VAL A 402 23.23 48.75 6.35
CA VAL A 402 22.59 47.95 7.42
C VAL A 402 23.25 46.58 7.56
N LEU A 403 23.51 45.91 6.43
CA LEU A 403 24.08 44.56 6.40
C LEU A 403 25.53 44.58 5.90
N SER A 404 26.41 43.95 6.64
CA SER A 404 27.80 43.74 6.21
C SER A 404 27.86 42.74 5.05
N LYS A 405 29.02 42.70 4.37
CA LYS A 405 29.25 41.72 3.30
C LYS A 405 29.15 40.27 3.82
N GLU A 406 29.67 40.01 5.00
CA GLU A 406 29.67 38.72 5.69
C GLU A 406 28.24 38.29 6.00
N GLU A 407 27.35 39.18 6.40
CA GLU A 407 25.95 38.89 6.66
C GLU A 407 25.17 38.60 5.38
N LEU A 408 25.49 39.30 4.30
CA LEU A 408 24.94 38.99 2.97
C LEU A 408 25.46 37.65 2.46
N ASP A 409 26.74 37.31 2.68
CA ASP A 409 27.30 36.01 2.31
C ASP A 409 26.60 34.88 3.07
N ASP A 410 26.37 35.05 4.38
CA ASP A 410 25.58 34.09 5.20
C ASP A 410 24.11 33.97 4.73
N ALA A 411 23.51 35.08 4.27
CA ALA A 411 22.15 35.03 3.73
C ALA A 411 22.03 34.14 2.48
N PHE A 412 23.11 33.99 1.71
CA PHE A 412 23.17 33.18 0.50
C PHE A 412 23.75 31.77 0.72
N ASP A 413 23.93 31.35 1.97
CA ASP A 413 24.33 29.98 2.30
C ASP A 413 23.10 29.09 2.46
N TYR A 414 22.94 28.10 1.56
CA TYR A 414 21.85 27.12 1.62
C TYR A 414 21.93 26.21 2.86
N ASN A 415 23.10 26.04 3.48
CA ASN A 415 23.25 25.20 4.67
C ASN A 415 22.40 25.68 5.85
N TYR A 416 22.08 26.96 5.90
CA TYR A 416 21.13 27.50 6.88
C TYR A 416 19.79 26.75 6.89
N HIS A 417 19.28 26.39 5.71
CA HIS A 417 18.01 25.68 5.55
C HIS A 417 18.10 24.21 5.98
N LEU A 418 19.31 23.67 6.08
CA LEU A 418 19.56 22.25 6.34
C LEU A 418 19.93 21.96 7.80
N LYS A 419 20.05 22.97 8.65
CA LYS A 419 20.54 22.87 10.04
C LYS A 419 19.74 21.88 10.93
N ASN A 420 18.49 21.61 10.61
CA ASN A 420 17.62 20.73 11.37
C ASN A 420 17.38 19.35 10.70
N VAL A 421 18.10 19.01 9.65
CA VAL A 421 17.93 17.73 8.93
C VAL A 421 18.12 16.53 9.86
N ASP A 422 19.19 16.55 10.68
CA ASP A 422 19.49 15.49 11.64
C ASP A 422 18.37 15.30 12.67
N LEU A 423 17.88 16.39 13.25
CA LEU A 423 16.76 16.36 14.18
C LEU A 423 15.48 15.75 13.55
N ILE A 424 15.20 16.07 12.28
CA ILE A 424 14.02 15.52 11.59
C ILE A 424 14.21 14.01 11.37
N PHE A 425 15.41 13.55 11.00
CA PHE A 425 15.72 12.13 10.84
C PHE A 425 15.59 11.36 12.17
N GLU A 426 16.03 11.92 13.28
CA GLU A 426 15.81 11.34 14.62
C GLU A 426 14.30 11.20 14.92
N ARG A 427 13.51 12.25 14.67
CA ARG A 427 12.06 12.25 14.93
C ARG A 427 11.30 11.19 14.15
N VAL A 428 11.75 10.82 12.96
CA VAL A 428 11.11 9.77 12.15
C VAL A 428 11.69 8.37 12.41
N GLY A 429 12.75 8.27 13.23
CA GLY A 429 13.40 7.01 13.57
C GLY A 429 14.36 6.51 12.49
N LEU A 430 15.06 7.42 11.81
CA LEU A 430 16.06 7.14 10.76
C LEU A 430 17.47 7.64 11.15
N ALA A 431 17.71 7.90 12.42
CA ALA A 431 19.03 8.31 12.91
C ALA A 431 20.12 7.27 12.65
#